data_ec1304589e9cf490ba4ff19ef40362b9
#
_entry.id   ec1304589e9cf490ba4ff19ef40362b9
#
_cell.length_a   1.000
_cell.length_b   1.000
_cell.length_c   1.000
_cell.angle_alpha   90.00
_cell.angle_beta   90.00
_cell.angle_gamma   90.00
#
_symmetry.space_group_name_H-M   'P 1'
#
loop_
_entity.id
_entity.type
_entity.pdbx_description
1 polymer ?
#
loop_
_entity_poly.entity_id
_entity_poly.type
_entity_poly.pdbx_seq_one_letter_code
_entity_poly.pdbx_strand_id
1 'polypeptide(L)'
;METVRALGRFHRVHGSPGYAAAAVWMQQQVKAAGLADAAVEHFPADGTTQYAHFRSYLGWDPQDAQLDEVAPHIRPVARFPELPVALADYSQNADVTAQLVNVGAGATAADYQGHDIQGKLILASGPLPLVHKLAVEERGALGILSDYPNQTTAWSGDDTDLVRWGHLSPYQTANSFAFMLSRRQANSYRVRLGAGEAVTLHAVVHAKMTPASFDVVSATIPGTDPTAGEVVLTAHLCHQSAGANDNASGSAAILQVARTLNRAIQSGAIARPRLTIRFLWTPEIAGSQAWLARHPELQGRIVGGIHMDMVGALLGTTHSTFHLSRTAQTLPHVLNNIGQAFFDEVTAASTRYAERGGDGYAGFATPGGSRDVFLGDVRPLELGSDHEVFQSSGWGVPMLYFHDWPDVTIHTSKDQPENLDATKLGRVTYLGAGIAYTLAALPDAEAPRLLAMTRYEGEGKLAQARLRAALSDNQRDGALAVRETLAMNAASLQSLAQRWPSMAAAARTLADQSGMQRNAMPALTTAARDQRVPLIAPTVRGPLSVYYYDHFSEMLKAHNISEASLPALPEFDGDAELMLYEAMNLADGKRSITDIRDILSGRYAPLPQALVAVYFERLARVGIVRWK
;
A
#
# COMPACT_ATOMS: atom_id res chain seq x y z
N MET A 1 18.07 -10.58 6.59
CA MET A 1 18.24 -10.03 7.96
C MET A 1 19.30 -8.93 8.04
N GLU A 2 20.51 -9.06 7.45
CA GLU A 2 21.53 -7.98 7.50
C GLU A 2 21.03 -6.68 6.84
N THR A 3 20.43 -6.79 5.67
CA THR A 3 19.83 -5.64 4.97
C THR A 3 18.77 -4.95 5.81
N VAL A 4 17.88 -5.71 6.46
CA VAL A 4 16.85 -5.17 7.36
C VAL A 4 17.49 -4.39 8.50
N ARG A 5 18.47 -4.99 9.21
CA ARG A 5 19.19 -4.32 10.30
C ARG A 5 19.94 -3.05 9.84
N ALA A 6 20.47 -3.07 8.62
CA ALA A 6 21.15 -1.89 8.07
C ALA A 6 20.16 -0.76 7.77
N LEU A 7 19.02 -1.08 7.14
CA LEU A 7 17.96 -0.11 6.85
C LEU A 7 17.31 0.45 8.11
N GLY A 8 17.09 -0.39 9.12
CA GLY A 8 16.52 0.03 10.40
C GLY A 8 17.32 1.10 11.17
N ARG A 9 18.57 1.37 10.77
CA ARG A 9 19.40 2.44 11.35
C ARG A 9 19.08 3.84 10.80
N PHE A 10 18.42 3.91 9.65
CA PHE A 10 18.04 5.18 9.03
C PHE A 10 16.64 5.56 9.47
N HIS A 11 16.45 6.81 9.86
CA HIS A 11 15.12 7.39 9.99
C HIS A 11 14.69 7.89 8.60
N ARG A 12 13.93 7.07 7.87
CA ARG A 12 13.73 7.14 6.41
C ARG A 12 12.41 7.80 6.02
N VAL A 13 12.01 8.86 6.70
CA VAL A 13 10.78 9.58 6.34
C VAL A 13 10.94 10.26 4.97
N HIS A 14 9.87 10.38 4.23
CA HIS A 14 9.86 10.92 2.87
C HIS A 14 10.60 12.26 2.76
N GLY A 15 11.53 12.37 1.80
CA GLY A 15 12.29 13.58 1.56
C GLY A 15 13.22 14.01 2.71
N SER A 16 13.49 13.11 3.68
CA SER A 16 14.42 13.38 4.76
C SER A 16 15.87 13.08 4.36
N PRO A 17 16.85 13.69 5.05
CA PRO A 17 18.26 13.31 4.88
C PRO A 17 18.51 11.82 5.18
N GLY A 18 17.78 11.24 6.14
CA GLY A 18 17.84 9.82 6.46
C GLY A 18 17.35 8.93 5.32
N TYR A 19 16.29 9.35 4.62
CA TYR A 19 15.83 8.66 3.42
C TYR A 19 16.87 8.73 2.29
N ALA A 20 17.41 9.92 2.00
CA ALA A 20 18.44 10.09 0.97
C ALA A 20 19.67 9.21 1.25
N ALA A 21 20.10 9.13 2.51
CA ALA A 21 21.20 8.25 2.91
C ALA A 21 20.86 6.76 2.71
N ALA A 22 19.64 6.34 3.03
CA ALA A 22 19.15 4.97 2.81
C ALA A 22 19.09 4.64 1.30
N ALA A 23 18.63 5.57 0.46
CA ALA A 23 18.59 5.42 -0.99
C ALA A 23 20.00 5.23 -1.60
N VAL A 24 20.97 6.06 -1.19
CA VAL A 24 22.37 5.91 -1.60
C VAL A 24 22.95 4.57 -1.13
N TRP A 25 22.67 4.18 0.11
CA TRP A 25 23.10 2.88 0.63
C TRP A 25 22.48 1.73 -0.17
N MET A 26 21.18 1.78 -0.47
CA MET A 26 20.49 0.76 -1.27
C MET A 26 21.08 0.68 -2.68
N GLN A 27 21.33 1.80 -3.34
CA GLN A 27 21.99 1.84 -4.64
C GLN A 27 23.35 1.11 -4.61
N GLN A 28 24.15 1.32 -3.56
CA GLN A 28 25.42 0.63 -3.39
C GLN A 28 25.24 -0.88 -3.25
N GLN A 29 24.24 -1.33 -2.49
CA GLN A 29 23.94 -2.76 -2.33
C GLN A 29 23.49 -3.39 -3.65
N VAL A 30 22.71 -2.67 -4.45
CA VAL A 30 22.25 -3.12 -5.78
C VAL A 30 23.43 -3.21 -6.76
N LYS A 31 24.33 -2.23 -6.76
CA LYS A 31 25.59 -2.31 -7.53
C LYS A 31 26.45 -3.49 -7.09
N ALA A 32 26.58 -3.71 -5.79
CA ALA A 32 27.32 -4.86 -5.24
C ALA A 32 26.65 -6.21 -5.61
N ALA A 33 25.34 -6.23 -5.88
CA ALA A 33 24.63 -7.39 -6.43
C ALA A 33 24.89 -7.61 -7.95
N GLY A 34 25.70 -6.74 -8.57
CA GLY A 34 26.09 -6.85 -9.97
C GLY A 34 25.14 -6.16 -10.97
N LEU A 35 24.19 -5.35 -10.51
CA LEU A 35 23.35 -4.51 -11.36
C LEU A 35 24.01 -3.13 -11.49
N ALA A 36 24.83 -2.98 -12.54
CA ALA A 36 25.70 -1.81 -12.71
C ALA A 36 24.93 -0.51 -13.07
N ASP A 37 23.73 -0.64 -13.60
CA ASP A 37 22.83 0.45 -13.97
C ASP A 37 22.07 1.06 -12.79
N ALA A 38 22.30 0.56 -11.56
CA ALA A 38 21.61 1.07 -10.37
C ALA A 38 21.81 2.58 -10.20
N ALA A 39 20.73 3.32 -10.21
CA ALA A 39 20.69 4.78 -10.09
C ALA A 39 19.75 5.22 -8.97
N VAL A 40 19.99 6.40 -8.43
CA VAL A 40 19.02 7.16 -7.64
C VAL A 40 18.44 8.22 -8.56
N GLU A 41 17.15 8.15 -8.80
CA GLU A 41 16.41 9.14 -9.57
C GLU A 41 15.76 10.13 -8.61
N HIS A 42 15.95 11.43 -8.86
CA HIS A 42 15.54 12.51 -7.97
C HIS A 42 14.31 13.23 -8.54
N PHE A 43 13.20 13.19 -7.81
CA PHE A 43 11.96 13.85 -8.20
C PHE A 43 11.65 14.97 -7.19
N PRO A 44 11.51 16.26 -7.61
CA PRO A 44 11.26 17.36 -6.69
C PRO A 44 10.13 17.14 -5.70
N ALA A 45 10.43 17.28 -4.41
CA ALA A 45 9.49 17.30 -3.28
C ALA A 45 9.50 18.72 -2.69
N ASP A 46 8.86 19.67 -3.40
CA ASP A 46 8.96 21.12 -3.17
C ASP A 46 7.62 21.78 -2.82
N GLY A 47 6.57 20.98 -2.64
CA GLY A 47 5.22 21.46 -2.32
C GLY A 47 4.43 21.99 -3.52
N THR A 48 5.05 22.05 -4.72
CA THR A 48 4.46 22.69 -5.91
C THR A 48 4.48 21.82 -7.15
N THR A 49 5.49 20.98 -7.32
CA THR A 49 5.63 20.09 -8.48
C THR A 49 4.47 19.10 -8.56
N GLN A 50 3.89 18.99 -9.78
CA GLN A 50 2.79 18.07 -10.06
C GLN A 50 3.30 16.79 -10.74
N TYR A 51 2.82 15.65 -10.26
CA TYR A 51 3.00 14.32 -10.83
C TYR A 51 1.64 13.77 -11.23
N ALA A 52 1.22 14.00 -12.47
CA ALA A 52 -0.17 13.90 -12.90
C ALA A 52 -1.07 14.81 -12.02
N HIS A 53 -2.04 14.27 -11.31
CA HIS A 53 -2.88 15.07 -10.40
C HIS A 53 -2.30 15.20 -8.98
N PHE A 54 -1.30 14.39 -8.63
CA PHE A 54 -0.67 14.42 -7.31
C PHE A 54 0.28 15.61 -7.19
N ARG A 55 0.07 16.45 -6.17
CA ARG A 55 0.97 17.56 -5.84
C ARG A 55 2.01 17.11 -4.82
N SER A 56 3.29 17.36 -5.12
CA SER A 56 4.37 17.07 -4.18
C SER A 56 4.19 17.83 -2.86
N TYR A 57 4.86 17.39 -1.82
CA TYR A 57 4.99 18.08 -0.54
C TYR A 57 6.46 18.28 -0.19
N LEU A 58 6.72 19.10 0.83
CA LEU A 58 8.06 19.35 1.33
C LEU A 58 8.63 18.13 2.03
N GLY A 59 9.93 17.94 1.95
CA GLY A 59 10.62 16.98 2.80
C GLY A 59 10.70 17.46 4.25
N TRP A 60 10.99 16.55 5.14
CA TRP A 60 11.11 16.79 6.57
C TRP A 60 12.50 16.43 7.09
N ASP A 61 13.15 17.35 7.79
CA ASP A 61 14.48 17.20 8.34
C ASP A 61 14.43 17.27 9.88
N PRO A 62 14.16 16.16 10.58
CA PRO A 62 14.24 16.09 12.03
C PRO A 62 15.70 15.92 12.46
N GLN A 63 16.15 16.74 13.38
CA GLN A 63 17.52 16.71 13.91
C GLN A 63 17.57 16.24 15.36
N ASP A 64 16.70 16.83 16.21
CA ASP A 64 16.60 16.51 17.63
C ASP A 64 15.24 16.91 18.18
N ALA A 65 14.77 16.20 19.20
CA ALA A 65 13.60 16.63 19.97
C ALA A 65 13.60 16.04 21.38
N GLN A 66 13.18 16.86 22.33
CA GLN A 66 13.04 16.46 23.73
C GLN A 66 11.78 17.04 24.34
N LEU A 67 11.16 16.24 25.19
CA LEU A 67 10.02 16.64 26.02
C LEU A 67 10.34 16.31 27.46
N ASP A 68 10.28 17.29 28.33
CA ASP A 68 10.51 17.17 29.76
C ASP A 68 9.29 17.66 30.56
N GLU A 69 8.92 16.96 31.60
CA GLU A 69 8.09 17.49 32.65
C GLU A 69 8.96 18.36 33.58
N VAL A 70 8.60 19.61 33.74
CA VAL A 70 9.37 20.59 34.55
C VAL A 70 8.65 21.00 35.82
N ALA A 71 7.34 20.75 35.92
CA ALA A 71 6.55 20.90 37.13
C ALA A 71 5.31 20.01 37.11
N PRO A 72 4.88 19.47 38.25
CA PRO A 72 5.49 19.56 39.58
C PRO A 72 6.71 18.62 39.74
N HIS A 73 6.92 17.71 38.80
CA HIS A 73 8.06 16.79 38.80
C HIS A 73 9.05 17.17 37.70
N ILE A 74 10.33 16.94 37.93
CA ILE A 74 11.37 17.11 36.90
C ILE A 74 11.78 15.73 36.39
N ARG A 75 11.38 15.41 35.15
CA ARG A 75 11.69 14.11 34.54
C ARG A 75 11.62 14.16 33.01
N PRO A 76 12.45 13.36 32.34
CA PRO A 76 12.32 13.19 30.89
C PRO A 76 11.01 12.44 30.54
N VAL A 77 10.40 12.80 29.42
CA VAL A 77 9.17 12.18 28.91
C VAL A 77 9.42 11.50 27.57
N ALA A 78 10.10 12.19 26.64
CA ALA A 78 10.45 11.66 25.33
C ALA A 78 11.79 12.24 24.84
N ARG A 79 12.52 11.45 24.09
CA ARG A 79 13.80 11.81 23.47
C ARG A 79 13.86 11.27 22.04
N PHE A 80 14.12 12.16 21.12
CA PHE A 80 14.53 11.85 19.76
C PHE A 80 16.04 12.17 19.63
N PRO A 81 16.89 11.33 19.07
CA PRO A 81 16.61 10.14 18.29
C PRO A 81 16.60 8.80 19.06
N GLU A 82 16.61 8.78 20.39
CA GLU A 82 16.59 7.53 21.17
C GLU A 82 15.35 6.68 20.86
N LEU A 83 14.20 7.34 20.69
CA LEU A 83 12.95 6.74 20.27
C LEU A 83 12.33 7.59 19.13
N PRO A 84 12.73 7.38 17.86
CA PRO A 84 12.31 8.25 16.76
C PRO A 84 10.79 8.37 16.58
N VAL A 85 10.03 7.31 16.84
CA VAL A 85 8.55 7.34 16.80
C VAL A 85 7.92 8.29 17.82
N ALA A 86 8.67 8.76 18.81
CA ALA A 86 8.13 9.68 19.81
C ALA A 86 7.92 11.11 19.27
N LEU A 87 8.56 11.49 18.17
CA LEU A 87 8.27 12.74 17.46
C LEU A 87 7.42 12.42 16.24
N ALA A 88 6.23 13.01 16.16
CA ALA A 88 5.38 12.86 14.98
C ALA A 88 6.04 13.50 13.76
N ASP A 89 5.95 12.83 12.61
CA ASP A 89 6.49 13.35 11.35
C ASP A 89 5.89 14.72 11.02
N TYR A 90 6.66 15.54 10.32
CA TYR A 90 6.32 16.91 9.93
C TYR A 90 6.15 17.89 11.10
N SER A 91 6.57 17.50 12.32
CA SER A 91 6.78 18.44 13.42
C SER A 91 7.84 19.47 13.04
N GLN A 92 7.69 20.71 13.52
CA GLN A 92 8.55 21.83 13.20
C GLN A 92 9.19 22.42 14.46
N ASN A 93 10.19 23.30 14.27
CA ASN A 93 10.93 23.93 15.35
C ASN A 93 10.05 24.49 16.45
N ALA A 94 10.40 24.18 17.68
CA ALA A 94 9.77 24.73 18.87
C ALA A 94 10.74 24.75 20.05
N ASP A 95 10.58 25.74 20.93
CA ASP A 95 11.16 25.79 22.27
C ASP A 95 10.12 26.47 23.18
N VAL A 96 9.31 25.65 23.85
CA VAL A 96 8.14 26.15 24.61
C VAL A 96 8.01 25.45 25.94
N THR A 97 7.69 26.25 26.97
CA THR A 97 7.28 25.77 28.29
C THR A 97 5.83 26.15 28.54
N ALA A 98 4.95 25.17 28.70
CA ALA A 98 3.52 25.43 28.85
C ALA A 98 2.80 24.37 29.70
N GLN A 99 1.65 24.73 30.21
CA GLN A 99 0.75 23.81 30.91
C GLN A 99 0.14 22.81 29.94
N LEU A 100 -0.06 21.59 30.42
CA LEU A 100 -0.75 20.53 29.73
C LEU A 100 -2.24 20.53 30.05
N VAL A 101 -3.08 20.46 29.03
CA VAL A 101 -4.54 20.32 29.12
C VAL A 101 -5.01 19.06 28.43
N ASN A 102 -5.79 18.24 29.10
CA ASN A 102 -6.41 17.07 28.49
C ASN A 102 -7.74 17.45 27.84
N VAL A 103 -7.87 17.20 26.53
CA VAL A 103 -9.06 17.48 25.72
C VAL A 103 -9.78 16.18 25.24
N GLY A 104 -9.48 15.04 25.88
CA GLY A 104 -10.08 13.77 25.51
C GLY A 104 -9.66 13.32 24.11
N ALA A 105 -10.60 13.09 23.20
CA ALA A 105 -10.28 12.76 21.82
C ALA A 105 -9.71 13.98 21.06
N GLY A 106 -10.20 15.17 21.31
CA GLY A 106 -9.81 16.39 20.57
C GLY A 106 -10.25 16.36 19.10
N ALA A 107 -11.18 15.48 18.72
CA ALA A 107 -11.60 15.25 17.35
C ALA A 107 -12.82 16.06 16.92
N THR A 108 -13.51 16.67 17.85
CA THR A 108 -14.69 17.50 17.60
C THR A 108 -14.60 18.84 18.32
N ALA A 109 -15.35 19.84 17.84
CA ALA A 109 -15.42 21.14 18.51
C ALA A 109 -15.95 21.05 19.96
N ALA A 110 -16.75 20.04 20.26
CA ALA A 110 -17.29 19.77 21.58
C ALA A 110 -16.20 19.39 22.60
N ASP A 111 -15.14 18.70 22.17
CA ASP A 111 -14.04 18.25 23.02
C ASP A 111 -13.26 19.44 23.64
N TYR A 112 -13.41 20.64 23.08
CA TYR A 112 -12.73 21.85 23.53
C TYR A 112 -13.61 22.75 24.38
N GLN A 113 -14.89 22.40 24.59
CA GLN A 113 -15.79 23.24 25.41
C GLN A 113 -15.37 23.26 26.87
N GLY A 114 -15.24 24.48 27.44
CA GLY A 114 -14.80 24.66 28.80
C GLY A 114 -13.30 24.54 29.04
N HIS A 115 -12.51 24.26 28.00
CA HIS A 115 -11.05 24.22 28.08
C HIS A 115 -10.43 25.50 27.50
N ASP A 116 -9.62 26.19 28.32
CA ASP A 116 -8.72 27.24 27.84
C ASP A 116 -7.43 26.57 27.37
N ILE A 117 -7.22 26.50 26.05
CA ILE A 117 -6.05 25.82 25.42
C ILE A 117 -5.11 26.80 24.71
N GLN A 118 -5.49 28.07 24.60
CA GLN A 118 -4.63 29.05 23.93
C GLN A 118 -3.29 29.17 24.67
N GLY A 119 -2.19 29.04 23.93
CA GLY A 119 -0.84 29.09 24.49
C GLY A 119 -0.47 27.90 25.39
N LYS A 120 -1.18 26.79 25.30
CA LYS A 120 -0.94 25.57 26.10
C LYS A 120 -0.58 24.36 25.21
N LEU A 121 -0.07 23.31 25.83
CA LEU A 121 0.07 21.99 25.24
C LEU A 121 -1.20 21.19 25.51
N ILE A 122 -1.60 20.37 24.54
CA ILE A 122 -2.78 19.51 24.71
C ILE A 122 -2.42 18.04 24.72
N LEU A 123 -3.18 17.26 25.48
CA LEU A 123 -3.18 15.79 25.43
C LEU A 123 -4.48 15.34 24.75
N ALA A 124 -4.34 14.61 23.63
CA ALA A 124 -5.47 14.16 22.83
C ALA A 124 -5.28 12.70 22.37
N SER A 125 -6.39 12.01 22.04
CA SER A 125 -6.37 10.64 21.53
C SER A 125 -7.00 10.52 20.14
N GLY A 126 -7.35 11.60 19.47
CA GLY A 126 -7.93 11.61 18.14
C GLY A 126 -6.89 11.69 17.02
N PRO A 127 -7.31 11.56 15.74
CA PRO A 127 -6.44 11.66 14.57
C PRO A 127 -5.66 12.98 14.56
N LEU A 128 -4.32 12.89 14.53
CA LEU A 128 -3.45 14.07 14.66
C LEU A 128 -3.75 15.21 13.67
N PRO A 129 -4.01 14.97 12.37
CA PRO A 129 -4.33 16.08 11.46
C PRO A 129 -5.60 16.83 11.85
N LEU A 130 -6.60 16.12 12.37
CA LEU A 130 -7.85 16.73 12.84
C LEU A 130 -7.66 17.48 14.16
N VAL A 131 -6.93 16.88 15.11
CA VAL A 131 -6.56 17.53 16.38
C VAL A 131 -5.72 18.77 16.11
N HIS A 132 -4.75 18.71 15.19
CA HIS A 132 -3.94 19.86 14.79
C HIS A 132 -4.81 21.01 14.28
N LYS A 133 -5.71 20.73 13.35
CA LYS A 133 -6.65 21.73 12.82
C LYS A 133 -7.46 22.39 13.93
N LEU A 134 -8.11 21.58 14.78
CA LEU A 134 -9.04 22.09 15.79
C LEU A 134 -8.33 22.77 16.97
N ALA A 135 -7.21 22.25 17.44
CA ALA A 135 -6.51 22.78 18.60
C ALA A 135 -5.51 23.88 18.24
N VAL A 136 -4.66 23.64 17.23
CA VAL A 136 -3.57 24.56 16.89
C VAL A 136 -4.05 25.66 15.96
N GLU A 137 -4.60 25.32 14.79
CA GLU A 137 -4.97 26.33 13.78
C GLU A 137 -6.15 27.19 14.22
N GLU A 138 -7.18 26.58 14.84
CA GLU A 138 -8.41 27.30 15.20
C GLU A 138 -8.39 27.90 16.61
N ARG A 139 -7.60 27.31 17.55
CA ARG A 139 -7.67 27.69 19.00
C ARG A 139 -6.34 28.08 19.62
N GLY A 140 -5.24 28.05 18.87
CA GLY A 140 -3.94 28.56 19.30
C GLY A 140 -3.21 27.72 20.35
N ALA A 141 -3.42 26.41 20.41
CA ALA A 141 -2.57 25.50 21.16
C ALA A 141 -1.15 25.50 20.56
N LEU A 142 -0.11 25.32 21.39
CA LEU A 142 1.28 25.37 20.96
C LEU A 142 1.78 24.06 20.36
N GLY A 143 1.26 22.93 20.84
CA GLY A 143 1.66 21.61 20.41
C GLY A 143 0.79 20.51 21.02
N ILE A 144 1.01 19.29 20.56
CA ILE A 144 0.16 18.14 20.85
C ILE A 144 0.98 17.02 21.50
N LEU A 145 0.43 16.39 22.54
CA LEU A 145 0.83 15.08 23.03
C LEU A 145 -0.28 14.09 22.65
N SER A 146 0.07 12.96 22.07
CA SER A 146 -0.92 12.01 21.57
C SER A 146 -0.56 10.55 21.87
N ASP A 147 -1.57 9.75 22.18
CA ASP A 147 -1.50 8.30 22.21
C ASP A 147 -2.45 7.66 21.18
N TYR A 148 -2.80 8.39 20.14
CA TYR A 148 -3.67 7.92 19.06
C TYR A 148 -3.08 6.72 18.34
N PRO A 149 -3.81 5.60 18.24
CA PRO A 149 -3.38 4.46 17.45
C PRO A 149 -3.73 4.68 15.98
N ASN A 150 -2.74 4.85 15.11
CA ASN A 150 -2.97 5.07 13.68
C ASN A 150 -3.36 3.79 12.91
N GLN A 151 -3.15 2.59 13.49
CA GLN A 151 -3.51 1.29 12.89
C GLN A 151 -4.41 0.48 13.83
N THR A 152 -5.64 0.94 14.02
CA THR A 152 -6.60 0.30 14.95
C THR A 152 -7.04 -1.08 14.50
N THR A 153 -7.04 -1.38 13.20
CA THR A 153 -7.44 -2.68 12.64
C THR A 153 -6.37 -3.76 12.81
N ALA A 154 -5.09 -3.37 12.83
CA ALA A 154 -3.97 -4.29 13.03
C ALA A 154 -3.67 -4.51 14.51
N TRP A 155 -3.83 -3.46 15.31
CA TRP A 155 -3.46 -3.47 16.71
C TRP A 155 -4.64 -3.89 17.60
N SER A 156 -4.58 -5.12 18.10
CA SER A 156 -5.59 -5.67 19.01
C SER A 156 -5.09 -5.87 20.44
N GLY A 157 -3.82 -5.54 20.71
CA GLY A 157 -3.18 -5.86 21.98
C GLY A 157 -3.33 -4.78 23.04
N ASP A 158 -3.12 -5.20 24.29
CA ASP A 158 -3.12 -4.34 25.47
C ASP A 158 -1.72 -3.84 25.85
N ASP A 159 -0.75 -3.88 24.91
CA ASP A 159 0.58 -3.36 25.18
C ASP A 159 0.53 -1.84 25.36
N THR A 160 0.46 -1.46 26.63
CA THR A 160 0.32 -0.06 27.03
C THR A 160 1.62 0.74 26.90
N ASP A 161 2.75 0.07 26.64
CA ASP A 161 4.07 0.68 26.51
C ASP A 161 4.46 0.96 25.06
N LEU A 162 3.68 0.50 24.09
CA LEU A 162 3.88 0.85 22.69
C LEU A 162 3.74 2.34 22.46
N VAL A 163 4.77 2.95 21.86
CA VAL A 163 4.67 4.27 21.26
C VAL A 163 4.38 4.08 19.77
N ARG A 164 3.33 4.72 19.30
CA ARG A 164 2.85 4.59 17.92
C ARG A 164 3.37 5.73 17.05
N TRP A 165 3.60 5.43 15.81
CA TRP A 165 3.94 6.43 14.82
C TRP A 165 2.79 7.41 14.62
N GLY A 166 3.10 8.70 14.69
CA GLY A 166 2.17 9.78 14.39
C GLY A 166 2.74 10.68 13.31
N HIS A 167 1.84 11.38 12.62
CA HIS A 167 2.24 12.37 11.64
C HIS A 167 1.25 13.53 11.59
N LEU A 168 1.80 14.71 11.43
CA LEU A 168 1.08 15.91 11.03
C LEU A 168 0.97 15.94 9.51
N SER A 169 0.21 16.87 8.95
CA SER A 169 0.13 16.99 7.49
C SER A 169 1.39 17.66 6.92
N PRO A 170 2.02 17.11 5.86
CA PRO A 170 3.09 17.82 5.15
C PRO A 170 2.59 19.05 4.38
N TYR A 171 1.29 19.27 4.33
CA TYR A 171 0.62 20.44 3.75
C TYR A 171 0.13 21.42 4.82
N GLN A 172 0.45 21.23 6.11
CA GLN A 172 0.06 22.14 7.17
C GLN A 172 0.64 23.54 6.96
N THR A 173 -0.12 24.54 7.36
CA THR A 173 0.26 25.96 7.24
C THR A 173 0.75 26.55 8.55
N ALA A 174 0.31 26.02 9.69
CA ALA A 174 0.71 26.46 11.01
C ALA A 174 1.93 25.68 11.51
N ASN A 175 2.93 26.38 12.03
CA ASN A 175 4.04 25.76 12.75
C ASN A 175 3.50 25.05 13.99
N SER A 176 3.81 23.77 14.10
CA SER A 176 3.43 22.96 15.25
C SER A 176 4.30 21.72 15.37
N PHE A 177 4.15 21.03 16.49
CA PHE A 177 4.80 19.77 16.77
C PHE A 177 3.85 18.83 17.51
N ALA A 178 4.13 17.55 17.43
CA ALA A 178 3.43 16.56 18.23
C ALA A 178 4.41 15.52 18.79
N PHE A 179 4.27 15.18 20.07
CA PHE A 179 4.94 14.06 20.68
C PHE A 179 3.98 12.89 20.83
N MET A 180 4.42 11.72 20.41
CA MET A 180 3.69 10.46 20.59
C MET A 180 4.07 9.84 21.92
N LEU A 181 3.09 9.49 22.70
CA LEU A 181 3.24 8.86 24.00
C LEU A 181 2.73 7.42 23.96
N SER A 182 3.26 6.60 24.84
CA SER A 182 2.59 5.33 25.14
C SER A 182 1.25 5.59 25.86
N ARG A 183 0.33 4.63 25.73
CA ARG A 183 -0.95 4.69 26.46
C ARG A 183 -0.75 4.80 27.97
N ARG A 184 0.26 4.12 28.52
CA ARG A 184 0.62 4.20 29.93
C ARG A 184 1.02 5.63 30.34
N GLN A 185 1.88 6.28 29.54
CA GLN A 185 2.29 7.66 29.81
C GLN A 185 1.10 8.62 29.72
N ALA A 186 0.31 8.53 28.66
CA ALA A 186 -0.85 9.39 28.46
C ALA A 186 -1.90 9.22 29.56
N ASN A 187 -2.19 7.97 29.98
CA ASN A 187 -3.13 7.70 31.06
C ASN A 187 -2.62 8.24 32.41
N SER A 188 -1.30 8.18 32.68
CA SER A 188 -0.72 8.79 33.87
C SER A 188 -1.00 10.30 33.91
N TYR A 189 -0.84 11.00 32.79
CA TYR A 189 -1.18 12.42 32.71
C TYR A 189 -2.69 12.68 32.85
N ARG A 190 -3.55 11.87 32.22
CA ARG A 190 -5.01 12.01 32.35
C ARG A 190 -5.47 11.90 33.81
N VAL A 191 -4.94 10.93 34.56
CA VAL A 191 -5.28 10.73 35.97
C VAL A 191 -4.85 11.96 36.81
N ARG A 192 -3.64 12.45 36.64
CA ARG A 192 -3.08 13.58 37.37
C ARG A 192 -3.83 14.87 37.05
N LEU A 193 -4.07 15.16 35.77
CA LEU A 193 -4.85 16.34 35.35
C LEU A 193 -6.30 16.27 35.84
N GLY A 194 -6.92 15.05 35.82
CA GLY A 194 -8.26 14.83 36.35
C GLY A 194 -8.35 15.02 37.88
N ALA A 195 -7.25 14.81 38.59
CA ALA A 195 -7.14 15.12 40.02
C ALA A 195 -6.86 16.62 40.32
N GLY A 196 -6.79 17.46 39.29
CA GLY A 196 -6.55 18.90 39.42
C GLY A 196 -5.06 19.28 39.53
N GLU A 197 -4.14 18.36 39.27
CA GLU A 197 -2.71 18.65 39.28
C GLU A 197 -2.32 19.52 38.07
N ALA A 198 -1.60 20.61 38.30
CA ALA A 198 -1.07 21.45 37.25
C ALA A 198 0.26 20.88 36.73
N VAL A 199 0.25 20.31 35.50
CA VAL A 199 1.44 19.77 34.85
C VAL A 199 1.99 20.77 33.86
N THR A 200 3.28 21.09 33.97
CA THR A 200 4.01 21.95 33.02
C THR A 200 5.09 21.16 32.31
N LEU A 201 5.11 21.25 31.01
CA LEU A 201 6.08 20.57 30.15
C LEU A 201 6.95 21.60 29.43
N HIS A 202 8.21 21.21 29.15
CA HIS A 202 9.13 21.91 28.29
C HIS A 202 9.39 21.02 27.06
N ALA A 203 9.06 21.54 25.88
CA ALA A 203 9.27 20.87 24.60
C ALA A 203 10.28 21.65 23.78
N VAL A 204 11.34 20.99 23.35
CA VAL A 204 12.32 21.51 22.39
C VAL A 204 12.30 20.61 21.17
N VAL A 205 12.11 21.19 19.98
CA VAL A 205 12.09 20.45 18.70
C VAL A 205 12.97 21.18 17.71
N HIS A 206 13.93 20.47 17.16
CA HIS A 206 14.78 20.92 16.06
C HIS A 206 14.42 20.11 14.81
N ALA A 207 13.45 20.57 14.06
CA ALA A 207 12.97 19.95 12.83
C ALA A 207 12.40 21.01 11.88
N LYS A 208 12.53 20.80 10.60
CA LYS A 208 12.06 21.78 9.59
C LYS A 208 11.52 21.08 8.35
N MET A 209 10.58 21.75 7.71
CA MET A 209 10.09 21.41 6.38
C MET A 209 10.93 22.16 5.35
N THR A 210 11.48 21.44 4.36
CA THR A 210 12.35 22.04 3.32
C THR A 210 12.08 21.40 1.97
N PRO A 211 12.29 22.13 0.86
CA PRO A 211 12.35 21.49 -0.46
C PRO A 211 13.39 20.37 -0.46
N ALA A 212 12.99 19.21 -1.00
CA ALA A 212 13.77 17.99 -1.03
C ALA A 212 13.50 17.22 -2.34
N SER A 213 13.74 15.91 -2.35
CA SER A 213 13.37 15.03 -3.46
C SER A 213 12.74 13.74 -2.96
N PHE A 214 11.84 13.20 -3.77
CA PHE A 214 11.41 11.80 -3.70
C PHE A 214 12.44 10.97 -4.46
N ASP A 215 13.39 10.39 -3.74
CA ASP A 215 14.48 9.63 -4.33
C ASP A 215 14.02 8.20 -4.60
N VAL A 216 14.06 7.76 -5.85
CA VAL A 216 13.73 6.40 -6.26
C VAL A 216 14.99 5.67 -6.68
N VAL A 217 15.29 4.55 -6.03
CA VAL A 217 16.38 3.68 -6.49
C VAL A 217 15.83 2.75 -7.56
N SER A 218 16.46 2.76 -8.74
CA SER A 218 16.08 1.96 -9.90
C SER A 218 17.26 1.13 -10.40
N ALA A 219 17.02 -0.13 -10.78
CA ALA A 219 17.99 -0.99 -11.43
C ALA A 219 17.32 -2.05 -12.30
N THR A 220 18.05 -2.61 -13.26
CA THR A 220 17.52 -3.65 -14.14
C THR A 220 18.40 -4.88 -14.28
N ILE A 221 17.78 -6.02 -14.52
CA ILE A 221 18.37 -7.18 -15.19
C ILE A 221 17.87 -7.11 -16.64
N PRO A 222 18.72 -6.69 -17.59
CA PRO A 222 18.31 -6.52 -18.98
C PRO A 222 17.84 -7.84 -19.61
N GLY A 223 16.71 -7.77 -20.31
CA GLY A 223 16.21 -8.89 -21.12
C GLY A 223 17.01 -9.07 -22.40
N THR A 224 16.80 -10.22 -23.06
CA THR A 224 17.38 -10.50 -24.41
C THR A 224 16.66 -9.76 -25.53
N ASP A 225 15.43 -9.29 -25.28
CA ASP A 225 14.61 -8.56 -26.23
C ASP A 225 14.17 -7.21 -25.59
N PRO A 226 14.85 -6.09 -25.92
CA PRO A 226 14.55 -4.79 -25.33
C PRO A 226 13.15 -4.25 -25.69
N THR A 227 12.47 -4.88 -26.66
CA THR A 227 11.14 -4.48 -27.09
C THR A 227 10.02 -5.31 -26.44
N ALA A 228 10.36 -6.41 -25.76
CA ALA A 228 9.39 -7.34 -25.19
C ALA A 228 8.64 -6.81 -23.96
N GLY A 229 9.06 -5.67 -23.41
CA GLY A 229 8.49 -5.09 -22.20
C GLY A 229 9.29 -5.43 -20.94
N GLU A 230 8.72 -5.06 -19.79
CA GLU A 230 9.38 -5.19 -18.49
C GLU A 230 8.46 -5.81 -17.45
N VAL A 231 9.04 -6.56 -16.52
CA VAL A 231 8.42 -6.99 -15.26
C VAL A 231 8.99 -6.13 -14.15
N VAL A 232 8.16 -5.57 -13.28
CA VAL A 232 8.62 -4.69 -12.20
C VAL A 232 8.46 -5.37 -10.83
N LEU A 233 9.48 -5.25 -9.98
CA LEU A 233 9.39 -5.56 -8.56
C LEU A 233 9.57 -4.26 -7.79
N THR A 234 8.67 -3.97 -6.85
CA THR A 234 8.69 -2.75 -6.06
C THR A 234 8.63 -3.05 -4.57
N ALA A 235 9.25 -2.20 -3.77
CA ALA A 235 9.07 -2.11 -2.33
C ALA A 235 9.34 -0.68 -1.92
N HIS A 236 8.56 -0.13 -1.00
CA HIS A 236 8.93 1.18 -0.49
C HIS A 236 10.14 1.09 0.45
N LEU A 237 10.94 2.13 0.44
CA LEU A 237 12.15 2.22 1.25
C LEU A 237 11.95 3.11 2.47
N CYS A 238 10.97 4.01 2.40
CA CYS A 238 10.65 4.95 3.47
C CYS A 238 10.04 4.22 4.67
N HIS A 239 10.37 4.67 5.83
CA HIS A 239 9.72 4.46 7.12
C HIS A 239 10.48 5.20 8.20
N GLN A 240 9.89 5.35 9.37
CA GLN A 240 10.66 5.73 10.54
C GLN A 240 11.60 4.58 10.99
N SER A 241 12.57 4.86 11.80
CA SER A 241 13.45 3.86 12.42
C SER A 241 12.68 3.11 13.55
N ALA A 242 12.69 1.76 13.69
CA ALA A 242 13.43 0.88 12.79
C ALA A 242 12.68 0.57 11.50
N GLY A 243 11.34 0.40 11.52
CA GLY A 243 10.57 0.03 10.34
C GLY A 243 11.10 -1.27 9.74
N ALA A 244 11.14 -2.34 10.58
CA ALA A 244 11.82 -3.57 10.19
C ALA A 244 10.97 -4.43 9.27
N ASN A 245 9.70 -4.68 9.66
CA ASN A 245 8.75 -5.32 8.77
C ASN A 245 8.24 -4.33 7.74
N ASP A 246 7.88 -3.14 8.19
CA ASP A 246 7.41 -2.04 7.36
C ASP A 246 8.51 -0.96 7.13
N ASN A 247 9.20 -0.89 5.96
CA ASN A 247 9.23 -1.94 4.95
C ASN A 247 10.69 -2.27 4.59
N ALA A 248 11.54 -2.40 5.63
CA ALA A 248 12.88 -2.91 5.38
C ALA A 248 12.84 -4.38 4.96
N SER A 249 11.78 -5.14 5.32
CA SER A 249 11.60 -6.53 4.93
C SER A 249 11.36 -6.68 3.41
N GLY A 250 10.41 -5.94 2.83
CA GLY A 250 10.14 -5.93 1.40
C GLY A 250 11.31 -5.39 0.59
N SER A 251 11.93 -4.29 1.06
CA SER A 251 13.14 -3.73 0.46
C SER A 251 14.30 -4.73 0.44
N ALA A 252 14.49 -5.50 1.51
CA ALA A 252 15.50 -6.56 1.57
C ALA A 252 15.13 -7.76 0.67
N ALA A 253 13.86 -8.12 0.58
CA ALA A 253 13.37 -9.23 -0.24
C ALA A 253 13.63 -8.97 -1.72
N ILE A 254 13.26 -7.80 -2.27
CA ILE A 254 13.50 -7.50 -3.69
C ILE A 254 14.99 -7.33 -4.01
N LEU A 255 15.81 -6.81 -3.07
CA LEU A 255 17.27 -6.81 -3.22
C LEU A 255 17.83 -8.24 -3.31
N GLN A 256 17.31 -9.16 -2.49
CA GLN A 256 17.73 -10.55 -2.54
C GLN A 256 17.25 -11.26 -3.81
N VAL A 257 16.06 -10.92 -4.32
CA VAL A 257 15.60 -11.37 -5.65
C VAL A 257 16.60 -10.93 -6.72
N ALA A 258 16.98 -9.65 -6.74
CA ALA A 258 17.93 -9.09 -7.69
C ALA A 258 19.28 -9.82 -7.64
N ARG A 259 19.84 -10.03 -6.43
CA ARG A 259 21.10 -10.77 -6.21
C ARG A 259 21.02 -12.20 -6.73
N THR A 260 19.94 -12.89 -6.37
CA THR A 260 19.76 -14.33 -6.71
C THR A 260 19.62 -14.54 -8.20
N LEU A 261 18.73 -13.78 -8.84
CA LEU A 261 18.50 -13.90 -10.28
C LEU A 261 19.74 -13.51 -11.08
N ASN A 262 20.37 -12.37 -10.75
CA ASN A 262 21.58 -11.93 -11.46
C ASN A 262 22.70 -12.95 -11.33
N ARG A 263 22.96 -13.47 -10.12
CA ARG A 263 23.96 -14.52 -9.89
C ARG A 263 23.68 -15.80 -10.67
N ALA A 264 22.41 -16.26 -10.66
CA ALA A 264 22.01 -17.47 -11.37
C ALA A 264 22.14 -17.32 -12.89
N ILE A 265 21.84 -16.14 -13.44
CA ILE A 265 22.02 -15.82 -14.85
C ILE A 265 23.52 -15.77 -15.21
N GLN A 266 24.34 -15.09 -14.41
CA GLN A 266 25.77 -14.97 -14.66
C GLN A 266 26.52 -16.31 -14.58
N SER A 267 26.08 -17.20 -13.68
CA SER A 267 26.66 -18.56 -13.57
C SER A 267 26.15 -19.52 -14.64
N GLY A 268 25.17 -19.15 -15.45
CA GLY A 268 24.54 -20.03 -16.43
C GLY A 268 23.55 -21.05 -15.82
N ALA A 269 23.25 -20.96 -14.52
CA ALA A 269 22.30 -21.84 -13.86
C ALA A 269 20.85 -21.65 -14.38
N ILE A 270 20.52 -20.42 -14.79
CA ILE A 270 19.28 -20.10 -15.50
C ILE A 270 19.58 -19.22 -16.72
N ALA A 271 18.71 -19.28 -17.72
CA ALA A 271 18.85 -18.46 -18.91
C ALA A 271 18.59 -16.97 -18.61
N ARG A 272 19.17 -16.07 -19.41
CA ARG A 272 18.78 -14.66 -19.36
C ARG A 272 17.32 -14.50 -19.77
N PRO A 273 16.50 -13.75 -19.03
CA PRO A 273 15.09 -13.60 -19.35
C PRO A 273 14.90 -12.88 -20.69
N ARG A 274 13.76 -13.10 -21.33
CA ARG A 274 13.40 -12.38 -22.56
C ARG A 274 13.02 -10.92 -22.25
N LEU A 275 12.22 -10.68 -21.19
CA LEU A 275 11.84 -9.35 -20.73
C LEU A 275 12.90 -8.81 -19.76
N THR A 276 13.00 -7.50 -19.69
CA THR A 276 13.75 -6.82 -18.63
C THR A 276 13.04 -7.02 -17.29
N ILE A 277 13.79 -7.27 -16.22
CA ILE A 277 13.27 -7.26 -14.85
C ILE A 277 13.78 -6.00 -14.18
N ARG A 278 12.88 -5.11 -13.80
CA ARG A 278 13.18 -3.83 -13.12
C ARG A 278 12.90 -3.94 -11.64
N PHE A 279 13.73 -3.32 -10.84
CA PHE A 279 13.60 -3.21 -9.38
C PHE A 279 13.48 -1.73 -9.02
N LEU A 280 12.52 -1.41 -8.15
CA LEU A 280 12.26 -0.05 -7.67
C LEU A 280 12.13 -0.03 -6.15
N TRP A 281 12.88 0.85 -5.50
CA TRP A 281 12.74 1.20 -4.09
C TRP A 281 12.28 2.65 -4.03
N THR A 282 11.10 2.88 -3.50
CA THR A 282 10.39 4.17 -3.62
C THR A 282 10.14 4.81 -2.25
N PRO A 283 9.99 6.14 -2.15
CA PRO A 283 9.11 6.72 -1.15
C PRO A 283 7.69 6.24 -1.45
N GLU A 284 7.03 5.62 -0.47
CA GLU A 284 5.73 4.97 -0.64
C GLU A 284 4.72 5.92 -1.29
N ILE A 285 3.96 5.40 -2.26
CA ILE A 285 2.94 6.13 -3.02
C ILE A 285 3.51 7.33 -3.79
N ALA A 286 4.09 8.31 -3.08
CA ALA A 286 4.57 9.56 -3.69
C ALA A 286 5.70 9.31 -4.71
N GLY A 287 6.65 8.43 -4.37
CA GLY A 287 7.75 8.06 -5.28
C GLY A 287 7.26 7.26 -6.47
N SER A 288 6.36 6.30 -6.28
CA SER A 288 5.75 5.53 -7.37
C SER A 288 4.95 6.41 -8.31
N GLN A 289 4.17 7.35 -7.76
CA GLN A 289 3.41 8.33 -8.55
C GLN A 289 4.34 9.25 -9.35
N ALA A 290 5.41 9.75 -8.72
CA ALA A 290 6.40 10.60 -9.35
C ALA A 290 7.16 9.86 -10.46
N TRP A 291 7.60 8.63 -10.18
CA TRP A 291 8.34 7.82 -11.12
C TRP A 291 7.51 7.48 -12.36
N LEU A 292 6.28 6.98 -12.19
CA LEU A 292 5.37 6.67 -13.30
C LEU A 292 5.04 7.92 -14.14
N ALA A 293 4.83 9.07 -13.49
CA ALA A 293 4.53 10.31 -14.19
C ALA A 293 5.71 10.84 -15.03
N ARG A 294 6.95 10.50 -14.66
CA ARG A 294 8.17 10.93 -15.34
C ARG A 294 8.72 9.90 -16.33
N HIS A 295 8.13 8.69 -16.35
CA HIS A 295 8.47 7.62 -17.30
C HIS A 295 7.31 7.25 -18.23
N PRO A 296 6.73 8.20 -18.99
CA PRO A 296 5.62 7.93 -19.88
C PRO A 296 5.97 6.90 -20.98
N GLU A 297 7.25 6.76 -21.33
CA GLU A 297 7.75 5.76 -22.29
C GLU A 297 7.59 4.31 -21.82
N LEU A 298 7.41 4.10 -20.51
CA LEU A 298 7.17 2.77 -19.93
C LEU A 298 5.68 2.41 -19.87
N GLN A 299 4.79 3.38 -20.16
CA GLN A 299 3.36 3.11 -20.21
C GLN A 299 3.04 2.06 -21.28
N GLY A 300 2.35 0.99 -20.88
CA GLY A 300 2.05 -0.16 -21.75
C GLY A 300 3.24 -1.09 -22.03
N ARG A 301 4.45 -0.77 -21.51
CA ARG A 301 5.62 -1.65 -21.61
C ARG A 301 5.80 -2.50 -20.36
N ILE A 302 5.36 -2.05 -19.20
CA ILE A 302 5.35 -2.86 -17.98
C ILE A 302 4.19 -3.85 -18.12
N VAL A 303 4.53 -5.14 -18.27
CA VAL A 303 3.55 -6.21 -18.51
C VAL A 303 2.91 -6.73 -17.23
N GLY A 304 3.52 -6.45 -16.09
CA GLY A 304 3.03 -6.79 -14.76
C GLY A 304 4.14 -6.70 -13.72
N GLY A 305 3.78 -6.84 -12.47
CA GLY A 305 4.77 -6.71 -11.40
C GLY A 305 4.34 -7.30 -10.07
N ILE A 306 5.22 -7.15 -9.09
CA ILE A 306 5.05 -7.61 -7.72
C ILE A 306 5.47 -6.45 -6.80
N HIS A 307 4.59 -6.08 -5.89
CA HIS A 307 4.92 -5.20 -4.79
C HIS A 307 5.10 -6.02 -3.51
N MET A 308 6.16 -5.73 -2.75
CA MET A 308 6.46 -6.41 -1.49
C MET A 308 6.51 -5.40 -0.36
N ASP A 309 5.60 -5.55 0.57
CA ASP A 309 5.48 -4.66 1.71
C ASP A 309 5.10 -5.46 2.95
N MET A 310 5.92 -5.37 4.01
CA MET A 310 5.72 -6.16 5.23
C MET A 310 5.68 -7.66 4.94
N VAL A 311 6.83 -8.29 4.65
CA VAL A 311 6.88 -9.68 4.20
C VAL A 311 7.75 -10.60 5.07
N GLY A 312 8.08 -10.15 6.26
CA GLY A 312 9.02 -10.86 7.13
C GLY A 312 8.53 -11.14 8.54
N ALA A 313 7.30 -10.79 8.88
CA ALA A 313 6.78 -10.85 10.24
C ALA A 313 6.88 -12.26 10.88
N LEU A 314 7.41 -12.33 12.10
CA LEU A 314 7.44 -13.54 12.91
C LEU A 314 6.05 -13.76 13.54
N LEU A 315 5.35 -14.81 13.13
CA LEU A 315 3.98 -15.10 13.53
C LEU A 315 3.77 -15.07 15.06
N GLY A 316 4.73 -15.62 15.82
CA GLY A 316 4.60 -15.74 17.28
C GLY A 316 4.60 -14.41 18.04
N THR A 317 5.14 -13.34 17.45
CA THR A 317 5.23 -12.01 18.10
C THR A 317 4.33 -10.97 17.44
N THR A 318 4.13 -11.06 16.13
CA THR A 318 3.35 -10.07 15.37
C THR A 318 1.90 -10.50 15.16
N HIS A 319 1.58 -11.77 15.29
CA HIS A 319 0.30 -12.42 15.00
C HIS A 319 -0.12 -12.29 13.51
N SER A 320 0.85 -12.04 12.64
CA SER A 320 0.67 -11.72 11.24
C SER A 320 0.79 -12.95 10.35
N THR A 321 -0.11 -13.08 9.39
CA THR A 321 -0.05 -14.10 8.34
C THR A 321 0.28 -13.48 7.00
N PHE A 322 0.82 -14.27 6.07
CA PHE A 322 1.16 -13.78 4.74
C PHE A 322 -0.06 -13.78 3.82
N HIS A 323 -0.19 -12.71 3.03
CA HIS A 323 -1.21 -12.59 2.00
C HIS A 323 -0.58 -12.30 0.64
N LEU A 324 -1.04 -13.03 -0.38
CA LEU A 324 -0.82 -12.70 -1.78
C LEU A 324 -2.10 -12.09 -2.32
N SER A 325 -2.18 -10.76 -2.37
CA SER A 325 -3.29 -10.07 -3.00
C SER A 325 -3.13 -10.09 -4.52
N ARG A 326 -4.22 -10.46 -5.20
CA ARG A 326 -4.29 -10.54 -6.66
C ARG A 326 -4.30 -9.15 -7.29
N THR A 327 -4.10 -9.11 -8.59
CA THR A 327 -4.31 -7.88 -9.37
C THR A 327 -5.72 -7.35 -9.17
N ALA A 328 -5.91 -6.05 -9.36
CA ALA A 328 -7.24 -5.43 -9.42
C ALA A 328 -8.18 -6.30 -10.27
N GLN A 329 -9.40 -6.53 -9.80
CA GLN A 329 -10.33 -7.37 -10.56
C GLN A 329 -10.79 -6.71 -11.85
N THR A 330 -10.56 -5.39 -11.99
CA THR A 330 -10.68 -4.65 -13.26
C THR A 330 -9.49 -4.89 -14.20
N LEU A 331 -8.39 -5.49 -13.73
CA LEU A 331 -7.20 -5.86 -14.49
C LEU A 331 -6.90 -7.38 -14.38
N PRO A 332 -7.81 -8.27 -14.79
CA PRO A 332 -7.55 -9.71 -14.74
C PRO A 332 -6.35 -10.09 -15.60
N HIS A 333 -5.39 -10.82 -15.03
CA HIS A 333 -4.13 -11.13 -15.69
C HIS A 333 -3.63 -12.53 -15.35
N VAL A 334 -2.88 -13.18 -16.26
CA VAL A 334 -2.25 -14.49 -16.06
C VAL A 334 -1.25 -14.49 -14.89
N LEU A 335 -0.76 -13.34 -14.50
CA LEU A 335 0.11 -13.17 -13.33
C LEU A 335 -0.53 -13.74 -12.05
N ASN A 336 -1.85 -13.64 -11.90
CA ASN A 336 -2.59 -14.25 -10.79
C ASN A 336 -2.45 -15.79 -10.76
N ASN A 337 -2.42 -16.43 -11.93
CA ASN A 337 -2.29 -17.89 -12.05
C ASN A 337 -0.86 -18.32 -11.72
N ILE A 338 0.14 -17.56 -12.17
CA ILE A 338 1.55 -17.79 -11.83
C ILE A 338 1.73 -17.63 -10.31
N GLY A 339 1.19 -16.56 -9.73
CA GLY A 339 1.25 -16.30 -8.28
C GLY A 339 0.64 -17.41 -7.45
N GLN A 340 -0.55 -17.90 -7.82
CA GLN A 340 -1.22 -19.01 -7.15
C GLN A 340 -0.37 -20.28 -7.17
N ALA A 341 0.21 -20.63 -8.32
CA ALA A 341 1.00 -21.84 -8.46
C ALA A 341 2.25 -21.86 -7.56
N PHE A 342 2.97 -20.73 -7.51
CA PHE A 342 4.13 -20.60 -6.62
C PHE A 342 3.73 -20.58 -5.14
N PHE A 343 2.62 -19.92 -4.80
CA PHE A 343 2.10 -19.91 -3.44
C PHE A 343 1.73 -21.32 -2.96
N ASP A 344 1.01 -22.10 -3.78
CA ASP A 344 0.61 -23.46 -3.48
C ASP A 344 1.83 -24.37 -3.29
N GLU A 345 2.87 -24.22 -4.14
CA GLU A 345 4.11 -24.99 -4.00
C GLU A 345 4.86 -24.66 -2.71
N VAL A 346 5.04 -23.38 -2.37
CA VAL A 346 5.73 -22.97 -1.14
C VAL A 346 4.97 -23.45 0.10
N THR A 347 3.64 -23.31 0.10
CA THR A 347 2.79 -23.77 1.20
C THR A 347 2.89 -25.29 1.37
N ALA A 348 2.73 -26.06 0.29
CA ALA A 348 2.85 -27.50 0.33
C ALA A 348 4.25 -27.97 0.75
N ALA A 349 5.31 -27.31 0.24
CA ALA A 349 6.69 -27.64 0.58
C ALA A 349 6.99 -27.36 2.06
N SER A 350 6.51 -26.23 2.60
CA SER A 350 6.70 -25.88 4.01
C SER A 350 5.97 -26.84 4.96
N THR A 351 4.77 -27.31 4.56
CA THR A 351 4.00 -28.31 5.30
C THR A 351 4.75 -29.65 5.33
N ARG A 352 5.21 -30.13 4.16
CA ARG A 352 6.01 -31.37 4.08
C ARG A 352 7.30 -31.28 4.93
N TYR A 353 7.95 -30.11 4.95
CA TYR A 353 9.13 -29.88 5.77
C TYR A 353 8.81 -29.98 7.28
N ALA A 354 7.72 -29.35 7.71
CA ALA A 354 7.28 -29.40 9.11
C ALA A 354 6.91 -30.80 9.55
N GLU A 355 6.25 -31.59 8.68
CA GLU A 355 5.83 -32.97 8.97
C GLU A 355 6.98 -33.97 9.01
N ARG A 356 7.97 -33.84 8.12
CA ARG A 356 8.97 -34.90 7.84
C ARG A 356 10.41 -34.55 8.20
N GLY A 357 10.68 -33.31 8.61
CA GLY A 357 12.01 -32.93 9.10
C GLY A 357 13.10 -32.83 8.03
N GLY A 358 12.80 -32.36 6.84
CA GLY A 358 13.84 -31.85 5.95
C GLY A 358 14.27 -32.71 4.76
N ASP A 359 13.62 -33.83 4.49
CA ASP A 359 13.93 -34.65 3.31
C ASP A 359 13.57 -33.92 2.00
N GLY A 360 14.57 -33.30 1.37
CA GLY A 360 14.45 -32.64 0.08
C GLY A 360 13.95 -31.20 0.09
N TYR A 361 13.55 -30.65 1.24
CA TYR A 361 13.00 -29.28 1.35
C TYR A 361 13.81 -28.34 2.24
N ALA A 362 15.04 -28.71 2.58
CA ALA A 362 15.94 -27.86 3.41
C ALA A 362 16.15 -26.45 2.82
N GLY A 363 15.98 -26.27 1.50
CA GLY A 363 16.08 -24.97 0.84
C GLY A 363 14.96 -23.97 1.18
N PHE A 364 13.87 -24.42 1.80
CA PHE A 364 12.77 -23.54 2.23
C PHE A 364 12.86 -23.12 3.71
N ALA A 365 13.89 -23.55 4.43
CA ALA A 365 14.20 -23.11 5.78
C ALA A 365 15.57 -22.44 5.81
N THR A 366 15.64 -21.26 6.41
CA THR A 366 16.87 -20.47 6.53
C THR A 366 17.55 -20.75 7.87
N PRO A 367 18.88 -20.91 7.91
CA PRO A 367 19.59 -21.00 9.20
C PRO A 367 19.26 -19.80 10.09
N GLY A 368 18.84 -20.06 11.34
CA GLY A 368 18.42 -19.03 12.28
C GLY A 368 17.00 -18.51 12.11
N GLY A 369 16.23 -19.00 11.11
CA GLY A 369 14.80 -18.76 10.98
C GLY A 369 13.95 -19.86 11.61
N SER A 370 12.64 -19.64 11.65
CA SER A 370 11.68 -20.62 12.18
C SER A 370 11.58 -21.87 11.29
N ARG A 371 10.93 -22.90 11.82
CA ARG A 371 10.50 -24.09 11.07
C ARG A 371 8.98 -24.14 10.89
N ASP A 372 8.33 -23.01 11.13
CA ASP A 372 6.89 -22.90 11.01
C ASP A 372 6.43 -23.18 9.57
N VAL A 373 5.23 -23.72 9.44
CA VAL A 373 4.58 -23.80 8.12
C VAL A 373 4.40 -22.39 7.57
N PHE A 374 4.40 -22.26 6.25
CA PHE A 374 4.11 -20.99 5.61
C PHE A 374 2.61 -20.73 5.69
N LEU A 375 2.21 -19.99 6.71
CA LEU A 375 0.81 -19.65 6.95
C LEU A 375 0.43 -18.40 6.15
N GLY A 376 -0.53 -18.57 5.26
CA GLY A 376 -1.02 -17.48 4.43
C GLY A 376 -2.14 -17.91 3.50
N ASP A 377 -2.62 -16.97 2.69
CA ASP A 377 -3.66 -17.20 1.70
C ASP A 377 -3.45 -16.34 0.44
N VAL A 378 -4.31 -16.58 -0.55
CA VAL A 378 -4.38 -15.77 -1.78
C VAL A 378 -5.73 -15.06 -1.79
N ARG A 379 -5.70 -13.72 -1.82
CA ARG A 379 -6.86 -12.85 -1.66
C ARG A 379 -7.19 -12.05 -2.92
N PRO A 380 -8.40 -11.51 -3.05
CA PRO A 380 -8.67 -10.38 -3.95
C PRO A 380 -7.73 -9.20 -3.69
N LEU A 381 -7.80 -8.17 -4.53
CA LEU A 381 -7.10 -6.91 -4.27
C LEU A 381 -7.44 -6.36 -2.88
N GLU A 382 -6.41 -5.98 -2.14
CA GLU A 382 -6.48 -5.14 -0.94
C GLU A 382 -5.65 -3.89 -1.23
N LEU A 383 -6.13 -2.71 -0.80
CA LEU A 383 -5.43 -1.43 -0.95
C LEU A 383 -4.44 -1.25 0.20
N GLY A 384 -3.59 -0.23 0.14
CA GLY A 384 -2.77 0.21 1.26
C GLY A 384 -1.27 0.36 0.98
N SER A 385 -0.80 0.20 -0.28
CA SER A 385 0.61 0.46 -0.63
C SER A 385 0.81 0.75 -2.12
N ASP A 386 2.05 0.88 -2.59
CA ASP A 386 2.43 1.33 -3.95
C ASP A 386 1.77 0.59 -5.11
N HIS A 387 1.39 -0.69 -4.94
CA HIS A 387 0.72 -1.47 -5.99
C HIS A 387 -0.58 -0.83 -6.48
N GLU A 388 -1.28 -0.09 -5.62
CA GLU A 388 -2.50 0.63 -6.01
C GLU A 388 -2.21 1.78 -6.97
N VAL A 389 -1.05 2.43 -6.86
CA VAL A 389 -0.63 3.46 -7.82
C VAL A 389 -0.48 2.85 -9.20
N PHE A 390 0.24 1.74 -9.31
CA PHE A 390 0.48 1.05 -10.58
C PHE A 390 -0.81 0.52 -11.23
N GLN A 391 -1.73 -0.01 -10.42
CA GLN A 391 -2.98 -0.63 -10.90
C GLN A 391 -4.10 0.37 -11.18
N SER A 392 -3.96 1.60 -10.69
CA SER A 392 -4.98 2.64 -10.85
C SER A 392 -5.18 3.05 -12.30
N SER A 393 -6.34 3.66 -12.55
CA SER A 393 -6.68 4.22 -13.84
C SER A 393 -5.60 5.18 -14.37
N GLY A 394 -5.29 5.05 -15.64
CA GLY A 394 -4.25 5.84 -16.32
C GLY A 394 -2.87 5.18 -16.34
N TRP A 395 -2.53 4.32 -15.39
CA TRP A 395 -1.34 3.47 -15.42
C TRP A 395 -1.69 2.04 -15.85
N GLY A 396 -2.62 1.37 -15.18
CA GLY A 396 -3.20 0.09 -15.57
C GLY A 396 -2.20 -1.07 -15.61
N VAL A 397 -1.20 -1.06 -14.74
CA VAL A 397 -0.18 -2.11 -14.63
C VAL A 397 -0.65 -3.17 -13.65
N PRO A 398 -0.89 -4.44 -14.06
CA PRO A 398 -1.28 -5.50 -13.14
C PRO A 398 -0.16 -5.82 -12.15
N MET A 399 -0.44 -5.72 -10.85
CA MET A 399 0.51 -5.99 -9.78
C MET A 399 -0.05 -7.05 -8.83
N LEU A 400 0.79 -8.00 -8.41
CA LEU A 400 0.55 -8.75 -7.19
C LEU A 400 1.04 -7.95 -6.00
N TYR A 401 0.37 -8.07 -4.87
CA TYR A 401 0.79 -7.45 -3.62
C TYR A 401 1.05 -8.54 -2.58
N PHE A 402 2.28 -8.56 -2.05
CA PHE A 402 2.71 -9.47 -1.00
C PHE A 402 2.79 -8.67 0.28
N HIS A 403 2.05 -9.12 1.29
CA HIS A 403 2.04 -8.44 2.58
C HIS A 403 1.70 -9.37 3.74
N ASP A 404 2.12 -8.97 4.91
CA ASP A 404 1.76 -9.58 6.19
C ASP A 404 0.65 -8.78 6.87
N TRP A 405 -0.43 -9.44 7.29
CA TRP A 405 -1.53 -8.76 7.97
C TRP A 405 -2.33 -9.74 8.87
N PRO A 406 -2.96 -9.25 9.99
CA PRO A 406 -2.62 -8.00 10.67
C PRO A 406 -1.23 -8.11 11.32
N ASP A 407 -0.57 -6.99 11.58
CA ASP A 407 0.69 -6.96 12.33
C ASP A 407 0.52 -6.04 13.55
N VAL A 408 0.61 -6.62 14.77
CA VAL A 408 0.40 -5.85 16.01
C VAL A 408 1.56 -4.90 16.32
N THR A 409 2.68 -5.00 15.60
CA THR A 409 3.84 -4.14 15.76
C THR A 409 3.93 -3.04 14.71
N ILE A 410 3.08 -3.08 13.67
CA ILE A 410 3.08 -2.08 12.59
C ILE A 410 2.99 -0.66 13.14
N HIS A 411 3.78 0.24 12.58
CA HIS A 411 3.81 1.66 12.94
C HIS A 411 4.00 1.91 14.45
N THR A 412 4.86 1.12 15.08
CA THR A 412 5.15 1.27 16.52
C THR A 412 6.64 1.17 16.82
N SER A 413 7.00 1.50 18.06
CA SER A 413 8.36 1.30 18.60
C SER A 413 8.84 -0.15 18.60
N LYS A 414 7.94 -1.11 18.35
CA LYS A 414 8.25 -2.56 18.32
C LYS A 414 8.34 -3.17 16.92
N ASP A 415 8.24 -2.38 15.85
CA ASP A 415 8.59 -2.86 14.51
C ASP A 415 10.13 -2.95 14.38
N GLN A 416 10.68 -4.01 15.00
CA GLN A 416 12.11 -4.23 15.17
C GLN A 416 12.55 -5.52 14.47
N PRO A 417 13.84 -5.64 14.08
CA PRO A 417 14.37 -6.83 13.38
C PRO A 417 14.18 -8.16 14.13
N GLU A 418 14.01 -8.13 15.46
CA GLU A 418 13.76 -9.29 16.29
C GLU A 418 12.38 -9.92 16.07
N ASN A 419 11.45 -9.14 15.53
CA ASN A 419 10.10 -9.57 15.20
C ASN A 419 9.95 -10.10 13.75
N LEU A 420 11.09 -10.38 13.09
CA LEU A 420 11.12 -10.97 11.75
C LEU A 420 11.63 -12.40 11.76
N ASP A 421 11.11 -13.19 10.81
CA ASP A 421 11.53 -14.56 10.53
C ASP A 421 12.33 -14.66 9.23
N ALA A 422 13.59 -15.05 9.34
CA ALA A 422 14.48 -15.23 8.19
C ALA A 422 14.00 -16.33 7.21
N THR A 423 13.31 -17.36 7.71
CA THR A 423 12.72 -18.42 6.88
C THR A 423 11.57 -17.88 6.04
N LYS A 424 10.66 -17.11 6.64
CA LYS A 424 9.56 -16.46 5.93
C LYS A 424 10.08 -15.51 4.85
N LEU A 425 11.05 -14.64 5.18
CA LEU A 425 11.72 -13.77 4.19
C LEU A 425 12.32 -14.56 3.03
N GLY A 426 12.97 -15.70 3.31
CA GLY A 426 13.52 -16.58 2.29
C GLY A 426 12.45 -17.15 1.37
N ARG A 427 11.33 -17.61 1.92
CA ARG A 427 10.18 -18.15 1.15
C ARG A 427 9.54 -17.07 0.27
N VAL A 428 9.31 -15.87 0.82
CA VAL A 428 8.74 -14.76 0.06
C VAL A 428 9.70 -14.29 -1.04
N THR A 429 11.01 -14.24 -0.76
CA THR A 429 12.02 -13.97 -1.79
C THR A 429 11.97 -14.99 -2.93
N TYR A 430 11.79 -16.27 -2.60
CA TYR A 430 11.61 -17.33 -3.62
C TYR A 430 10.34 -17.13 -4.43
N LEU A 431 9.20 -16.82 -3.78
CA LEU A 431 7.95 -16.50 -4.49
C LEU A 431 8.17 -15.36 -5.48
N GLY A 432 8.74 -14.25 -5.03
CA GLY A 432 8.98 -13.09 -5.89
C GLY A 432 9.93 -13.38 -7.05
N ALA A 433 11.03 -14.09 -6.79
CA ALA A 433 12.00 -14.47 -7.83
C ALA A 433 11.37 -15.42 -8.86
N GLY A 434 10.65 -16.45 -8.40
CA GLY A 434 10.03 -17.45 -9.26
C GLY A 434 8.93 -16.86 -10.15
N ILE A 435 8.05 -16.05 -9.57
CA ILE A 435 6.94 -15.42 -10.30
C ILE A 435 7.49 -14.42 -11.33
N ALA A 436 8.40 -13.53 -10.92
CA ALA A 436 8.96 -12.53 -11.82
C ALA A 436 9.76 -13.17 -12.96
N TYR A 437 10.60 -14.17 -12.64
CA TYR A 437 11.37 -14.87 -13.66
C TYR A 437 10.46 -15.66 -14.61
N THR A 438 9.42 -16.33 -14.11
CA THR A 438 8.45 -17.06 -14.95
C THR A 438 7.75 -16.09 -15.91
N LEU A 439 7.26 -14.96 -15.43
CA LEU A 439 6.64 -13.97 -16.31
C LEU A 439 7.62 -13.41 -17.35
N ALA A 440 8.88 -13.23 -16.97
CA ALA A 440 9.91 -12.66 -17.84
C ALA A 440 10.56 -13.65 -18.81
N ALA A 441 10.68 -14.92 -18.42
CA ALA A 441 11.58 -15.87 -19.08
C ALA A 441 10.96 -17.22 -19.46
N LEU A 442 9.69 -17.53 -19.07
CA LEU A 442 9.11 -18.84 -19.35
C LEU A 442 9.19 -19.17 -20.86
N PRO A 443 9.89 -20.27 -21.24
CA PRO A 443 10.00 -20.66 -22.64
C PRO A 443 8.65 -21.01 -23.24
N ASP A 444 8.47 -20.75 -24.54
CA ASP A 444 7.27 -21.11 -25.28
C ASP A 444 6.92 -22.60 -25.17
N ALA A 445 7.93 -23.48 -25.04
CA ALA A 445 7.72 -24.90 -24.83
C ALA A 445 6.98 -25.26 -23.52
N GLU A 446 7.09 -24.42 -22.48
CA GLU A 446 6.43 -24.61 -21.20
C GLU A 446 5.08 -23.87 -21.10
N ALA A 447 4.79 -22.98 -22.04
CA ALA A 447 3.54 -22.20 -22.06
C ALA A 447 2.26 -23.07 -22.09
N PRO A 448 2.23 -24.29 -22.71
CA PRO A 448 1.08 -25.17 -22.63
C PRO A 448 0.70 -25.57 -21.19
N ARG A 449 1.68 -25.71 -20.29
CA ARG A 449 1.43 -26.03 -18.89
C ARG A 449 0.73 -24.86 -18.19
N LEU A 450 1.21 -23.63 -18.43
CA LEU A 450 0.60 -22.43 -17.88
C LEU A 450 -0.83 -22.23 -18.42
N LEU A 451 -1.06 -22.53 -19.71
CA LEU A 451 -2.41 -22.50 -20.30
C LEU A 451 -3.34 -23.49 -19.61
N ALA A 452 -2.87 -24.73 -19.36
CA ALA A 452 -3.64 -25.76 -18.68
C ALA A 452 -3.98 -25.32 -17.23
N MET A 453 -3.02 -24.74 -16.50
CA MET A 453 -3.22 -24.21 -15.15
C MET A 453 -4.22 -23.06 -15.14
N THR A 454 -4.08 -22.09 -16.06
CA THR A 454 -4.99 -20.94 -16.18
C THR A 454 -6.43 -21.41 -16.45
N ARG A 455 -6.59 -22.41 -17.34
CA ARG A 455 -7.88 -23.03 -17.62
C ARG A 455 -8.45 -23.71 -16.37
N TYR A 456 -7.68 -24.55 -15.71
CA TYR A 456 -8.11 -25.30 -14.52
C TYR A 456 -8.59 -24.38 -13.39
N GLU A 457 -7.81 -23.34 -13.08
CA GLU A 457 -8.22 -22.34 -12.08
C GLU A 457 -9.50 -21.60 -12.51
N GLY A 458 -9.60 -21.24 -13.80
CA GLY A 458 -10.78 -20.56 -14.34
C GLY A 458 -12.03 -21.42 -14.20
N GLU A 459 -11.94 -22.72 -14.47
CA GLU A 459 -13.02 -23.70 -14.29
C GLU A 459 -13.42 -23.82 -12.81
N GLY A 460 -12.44 -23.85 -11.90
CA GLY A 460 -12.66 -23.87 -10.44
C GLY A 460 -13.40 -22.62 -9.95
N LYS A 461 -12.96 -21.43 -10.36
CA LYS A 461 -13.62 -20.15 -10.04
C LYS A 461 -15.06 -20.11 -10.59
N LEU A 462 -15.27 -20.62 -11.81
CA LEU A 462 -16.59 -20.69 -12.41
C LEU A 462 -17.52 -21.65 -11.66
N ALA A 463 -17.02 -22.79 -11.20
CA ALA A 463 -17.77 -23.72 -10.37
C ALA A 463 -18.20 -23.07 -9.04
N GLN A 464 -17.28 -22.34 -8.38
CA GLN A 464 -17.58 -21.59 -7.16
C GLN A 464 -18.62 -20.47 -7.40
N ALA A 465 -18.51 -19.74 -8.51
CA ALA A 465 -19.47 -18.69 -8.87
C ALA A 465 -20.87 -19.29 -9.11
N ARG A 466 -20.95 -20.43 -9.78
CA ARG A 466 -22.23 -21.16 -10.00
C ARG A 466 -22.83 -21.66 -8.68
N LEU A 467 -22.00 -22.17 -7.77
CA LEU A 467 -22.47 -22.58 -6.44
C LEU A 467 -23.03 -21.38 -5.67
N ARG A 468 -22.30 -20.27 -5.63
CA ARG A 468 -22.79 -19.03 -5.00
C ARG A 468 -24.11 -18.57 -5.63
N ALA A 469 -24.22 -18.62 -6.96
CA ALA A 469 -25.45 -18.28 -7.67
C ALA A 469 -26.61 -19.18 -7.30
N ALA A 470 -26.38 -20.48 -7.14
CA ALA A 470 -27.41 -21.43 -6.74
C ALA A 470 -27.88 -21.27 -5.29
N LEU A 471 -27.01 -20.75 -4.42
CA LEU A 471 -27.30 -20.49 -3.00
C LEU A 471 -27.77 -19.05 -2.72
N SER A 472 -27.75 -18.18 -3.72
CA SER A 472 -28.17 -16.78 -3.57
C SER A 472 -29.68 -16.63 -3.63
N ASP A 473 -30.25 -15.92 -2.68
CA ASP A 473 -31.66 -15.49 -2.72
C ASP A 473 -31.94 -14.49 -3.85
N ASN A 474 -30.90 -13.78 -4.32
CA ASN A 474 -30.95 -12.83 -5.42
C ASN A 474 -30.41 -13.45 -6.72
N GLN A 475 -31.32 -13.91 -7.58
CA GLN A 475 -30.97 -14.51 -8.87
C GLN A 475 -30.12 -13.60 -9.77
N ARG A 476 -30.34 -12.27 -9.69
CA ARG A 476 -29.57 -11.31 -10.47
C ARG A 476 -28.11 -11.28 -10.04
N ASP A 477 -27.84 -11.18 -8.75
CA ASP A 477 -26.46 -11.11 -8.21
C ASP A 477 -25.71 -12.41 -8.47
N GLY A 478 -26.40 -13.56 -8.35
CA GLY A 478 -25.85 -14.84 -8.74
C GLY A 478 -25.49 -14.91 -10.23
N ALA A 479 -26.34 -14.41 -11.11
CA ALA A 479 -26.08 -14.36 -12.54
C ALA A 479 -24.93 -13.40 -12.89
N LEU A 480 -24.82 -12.25 -12.20
CA LEU A 480 -23.69 -11.32 -12.34
C LEU A 480 -22.37 -12.00 -11.94
N ALA A 481 -22.33 -12.71 -10.82
CA ALA A 481 -21.13 -13.41 -10.38
C ALA A 481 -20.62 -14.42 -11.42
N VAL A 482 -21.51 -15.22 -12.01
CA VAL A 482 -21.15 -16.17 -13.09
C VAL A 482 -20.67 -15.43 -14.34
N ARG A 483 -21.40 -14.40 -14.77
CA ARG A 483 -21.10 -13.62 -15.96
C ARG A 483 -19.74 -12.95 -15.88
N GLU A 484 -19.41 -12.34 -14.74
CA GLU A 484 -18.16 -11.61 -14.54
C GLU A 484 -16.99 -12.58 -14.31
N THR A 485 -17.21 -13.74 -13.69
CA THR A 485 -16.18 -14.81 -13.64
C THR A 485 -15.79 -15.28 -15.03
N LEU A 486 -16.76 -15.50 -15.94
CA LEU A 486 -16.48 -15.84 -17.33
C LEU A 486 -15.69 -14.74 -18.04
N ALA A 487 -16.02 -13.47 -17.78
CA ALA A 487 -15.29 -12.32 -18.36
C ALA A 487 -13.84 -12.24 -17.84
N MET A 488 -13.63 -12.44 -16.53
CA MET A 488 -12.27 -12.47 -15.95
C MET A 488 -11.43 -13.63 -16.47
N ASN A 489 -12.03 -14.83 -16.61
CA ASN A 489 -11.34 -15.98 -17.19
C ASN A 489 -10.91 -15.72 -18.65
N ALA A 490 -11.80 -15.13 -19.45
CA ALA A 490 -11.46 -14.74 -20.82
C ALA A 490 -10.32 -13.72 -20.86
N ALA A 491 -10.34 -12.71 -19.99
CA ALA A 491 -9.28 -11.69 -19.93
C ALA A 491 -7.92 -12.27 -19.47
N SER A 492 -7.91 -13.18 -18.50
CA SER A 492 -6.68 -13.89 -18.09
C SER A 492 -6.08 -14.71 -19.23
N LEU A 493 -6.91 -15.42 -20.00
CA LEU A 493 -6.49 -16.17 -21.19
C LEU A 493 -5.98 -15.22 -22.29
N GLN A 494 -6.60 -14.06 -22.48
CA GLN A 494 -6.14 -13.07 -23.44
C GLN A 494 -4.78 -12.48 -23.05
N SER A 495 -4.53 -12.22 -21.77
CA SER A 495 -3.23 -11.76 -21.27
C SER A 495 -2.14 -12.82 -21.48
N LEU A 496 -2.47 -14.11 -21.30
CA LEU A 496 -1.58 -15.22 -21.63
C LEU A 496 -1.27 -15.25 -23.13
N ALA A 497 -2.29 -15.10 -23.99
CA ALA A 497 -2.12 -15.06 -25.45
C ALA A 497 -1.22 -13.92 -25.94
N GLN A 498 -1.27 -12.79 -25.26
CA GLN A 498 -0.40 -11.64 -25.56
C GLN A 498 1.05 -11.90 -25.17
N ARG A 499 1.24 -12.57 -24.02
CA ARG A 499 2.58 -12.81 -23.49
C ARG A 499 3.29 -13.99 -24.17
N TRP A 500 2.57 -15.05 -24.56
CA TRP A 500 3.09 -16.23 -25.23
C TRP A 500 2.40 -16.47 -26.58
N PRO A 501 2.95 -15.94 -27.67
CA PRO A 501 2.34 -16.02 -29.01
C PRO A 501 2.10 -17.45 -29.48
N SER A 502 2.94 -18.40 -29.07
CA SER A 502 2.76 -19.85 -29.39
C SER A 502 1.44 -20.42 -28.87
N MET A 503 0.91 -19.86 -27.77
CA MET A 503 -0.37 -20.25 -27.16
C MET A 503 -1.54 -19.39 -27.60
N ALA A 504 -1.31 -18.35 -28.40
CA ALA A 504 -2.31 -17.35 -28.71
C ALA A 504 -3.60 -17.93 -29.35
N ALA A 505 -3.48 -18.90 -30.23
CA ALA A 505 -4.65 -19.54 -30.86
C ALA A 505 -5.47 -20.35 -29.85
N ALA A 506 -4.82 -21.21 -29.05
CA ALA A 506 -5.50 -22.02 -28.05
C ALA A 506 -6.12 -21.18 -26.94
N ALA A 507 -5.40 -20.17 -26.43
CA ALA A 507 -5.89 -19.26 -25.40
C ALA A 507 -7.08 -18.42 -25.89
N ARG A 508 -7.04 -17.92 -27.13
CA ARG A 508 -8.19 -17.21 -27.73
C ARG A 508 -9.39 -18.12 -27.88
N THR A 509 -9.21 -19.35 -28.36
CA THR A 509 -10.32 -20.33 -28.46
C THR A 509 -11.02 -20.54 -27.11
N LEU A 510 -10.25 -20.70 -26.02
CA LEU A 510 -10.81 -20.85 -24.68
C LEU A 510 -11.48 -19.56 -24.17
N ALA A 511 -10.91 -18.40 -24.48
CA ALA A 511 -11.50 -17.10 -24.13
C ALA A 511 -12.84 -16.89 -24.89
N ASP A 512 -12.90 -17.25 -26.16
CA ASP A 512 -14.12 -17.17 -26.98
C ASP A 512 -15.19 -18.12 -26.46
N GLN A 513 -14.84 -19.33 -26.02
CA GLN A 513 -15.76 -20.26 -25.36
C GLN A 513 -16.37 -19.64 -24.09
N SER A 514 -15.56 -18.99 -23.25
CA SER A 514 -16.05 -18.25 -22.08
C SER A 514 -16.98 -17.10 -22.50
N GLY A 515 -16.64 -16.38 -23.54
CA GLY A 515 -17.47 -15.34 -24.14
C GLY A 515 -18.81 -15.87 -24.68
N MET A 516 -18.81 -17.00 -25.37
CA MET A 516 -20.04 -17.65 -25.85
C MET A 516 -20.94 -18.08 -24.69
N GLN A 517 -20.38 -18.70 -23.66
CA GLN A 517 -21.12 -19.06 -22.45
C GLN A 517 -21.74 -17.83 -21.79
N ARG A 518 -20.97 -16.75 -21.66
CA ARG A 518 -21.45 -15.47 -21.10
C ARG A 518 -22.61 -14.89 -21.92
N ASN A 519 -22.51 -14.91 -23.24
CA ASN A 519 -23.54 -14.38 -24.14
C ASN A 519 -24.81 -15.25 -24.20
N ALA A 520 -24.70 -16.54 -23.93
CA ALA A 520 -25.84 -17.45 -23.83
C ALA A 520 -26.62 -17.29 -22.52
N MET A 521 -26.12 -16.54 -21.53
CA MET A 521 -26.85 -16.28 -20.29
C MET A 521 -28.03 -15.34 -20.55
N PRO A 522 -29.17 -15.52 -19.83
CA PRO A 522 -30.31 -14.64 -19.95
C PRO A 522 -29.94 -13.17 -19.73
N ALA A 523 -30.57 -12.26 -20.47
CA ALA A 523 -30.39 -10.84 -20.24
C ALA A 523 -30.84 -10.47 -18.82
N LEU A 524 -29.99 -9.68 -18.14
CA LEU A 524 -30.32 -9.20 -16.80
C LEU A 524 -31.29 -8.02 -16.92
N THR A 525 -32.52 -8.22 -16.46
CA THR A 525 -33.50 -7.13 -16.39
C THR A 525 -33.15 -6.18 -15.24
N THR A 526 -33.08 -4.89 -15.52
CA THR A 526 -32.89 -3.81 -14.54
C THR A 526 -34.10 -2.91 -14.55
N ALA A 527 -34.67 -2.61 -13.39
CA ALA A 527 -35.85 -1.74 -13.30
C ALA A 527 -35.58 -0.30 -13.76
N ALA A 528 -34.37 0.21 -13.52
CA ALA A 528 -33.92 1.50 -14.02
C ALA A 528 -32.41 1.42 -14.36
N ARG A 529 -32.06 1.77 -15.60
CA ARG A 529 -30.66 1.83 -16.05
C ARG A 529 -30.17 3.27 -16.04
N ASP A 530 -29.06 3.51 -15.37
CA ASP A 530 -28.34 4.77 -15.51
C ASP A 530 -27.33 4.62 -16.65
N GLN A 531 -27.63 5.30 -17.77
CA GLN A 531 -26.87 5.23 -19.01
C GLN A 531 -25.74 6.28 -19.09
N ARG A 532 -25.59 7.14 -18.08
CA ARG A 532 -24.49 8.10 -18.05
C ARG A 532 -23.16 7.39 -18.06
N VAL A 533 -22.24 7.87 -18.87
CA VAL A 533 -20.93 7.26 -19.12
C VAL A 533 -19.84 8.17 -18.56
N PRO A 534 -19.16 7.79 -17.46
CA PRO A 534 -18.07 8.59 -16.92
C PRO A 534 -16.78 8.40 -17.72
N LEU A 535 -16.04 9.48 -17.91
CA LEU A 535 -14.70 9.49 -18.49
C LEU A 535 -13.78 10.30 -17.60
N ILE A 536 -12.70 9.69 -17.13
CA ILE A 536 -11.68 10.34 -16.31
C ILE A 536 -10.98 11.44 -17.10
N ALA A 537 -10.69 12.57 -16.45
CA ALA A 537 -9.88 13.63 -17.03
C ALA A 537 -8.45 13.11 -17.33
N PRO A 538 -7.85 13.45 -18.48
CA PRO A 538 -6.54 12.90 -18.88
C PRO A 538 -5.38 13.23 -17.92
N THR A 539 -5.54 14.27 -17.11
CA THR A 539 -4.57 14.69 -16.09
C THR A 539 -4.64 13.87 -14.82
N VAL A 540 -5.73 13.11 -14.62
CA VAL A 540 -5.91 12.27 -13.43
C VAL A 540 -5.37 10.87 -13.71
N ARG A 541 -4.27 10.51 -13.03
CA ARG A 541 -3.62 9.20 -13.12
C ARG A 541 -3.12 8.81 -11.74
N GLY A 542 -3.51 7.69 -11.25
CA GLY A 542 -3.24 7.26 -9.89
C GLY A 542 -4.49 7.31 -9.00
N PRO A 543 -4.41 6.82 -7.76
CA PRO A 543 -5.47 6.91 -6.76
C PRO A 543 -5.81 8.37 -6.46
N LEU A 544 -7.10 8.68 -6.23
CA LEU A 544 -7.52 10.05 -5.91
C LEU A 544 -7.14 10.46 -4.49
N SER A 545 -7.17 9.52 -3.56
CA SER A 545 -6.76 9.71 -2.17
C SER A 545 -5.59 8.80 -1.86
N VAL A 546 -4.55 9.34 -1.29
CA VAL A 546 -3.34 8.67 -0.85
C VAL A 546 -2.86 9.30 0.45
N TYR A 547 -1.79 8.78 1.07
CA TYR A 547 -1.21 9.38 2.27
C TYR A 547 -1.04 10.89 2.11
N TYR A 548 -1.62 11.65 3.03
CA TYR A 548 -1.57 13.12 3.14
C TYR A 548 -2.23 13.90 2.02
N TYR A 549 -2.59 13.29 0.88
CA TYR A 549 -3.12 13.99 -0.28
C TYR A 549 -4.46 13.42 -0.72
N ASP A 550 -5.46 14.27 -0.80
CA ASP A 550 -6.77 13.94 -1.35
C ASP A 550 -7.09 14.92 -2.48
N HIS A 551 -7.03 14.39 -3.72
CA HIS A 551 -7.24 15.19 -4.91
C HIS A 551 -8.67 15.75 -5.00
N PHE A 552 -9.65 14.98 -4.55
CA PHE A 552 -11.04 15.45 -4.55
C PHE A 552 -11.22 16.66 -3.63
N SER A 553 -10.67 16.60 -2.42
CA SER A 553 -10.68 17.73 -1.48
C SER A 553 -9.94 18.96 -2.01
N GLU A 554 -8.80 18.77 -2.69
CA GLU A 554 -8.08 19.87 -3.33
C GLU A 554 -8.90 20.52 -4.45
N MET A 555 -9.59 19.71 -5.26
CA MET A 555 -10.47 20.21 -6.31
C MET A 555 -11.70 20.93 -5.76
N LEU A 556 -12.28 20.46 -4.64
CA LEU A 556 -13.35 21.17 -3.95
C LEU A 556 -12.90 22.57 -3.51
N LYS A 557 -11.72 22.68 -2.90
CA LYS A 557 -11.13 23.97 -2.51
C LYS A 557 -10.90 24.87 -3.70
N ALA A 558 -10.31 24.33 -4.78
CA ALA A 558 -10.03 25.09 -6.01
C ALA A 558 -11.30 25.67 -6.67
N HIS A 559 -12.43 24.96 -6.57
CA HIS A 559 -13.72 25.42 -7.10
C HIS A 559 -14.59 26.16 -6.08
N ASN A 560 -14.11 26.40 -4.85
CA ASN A 560 -14.88 26.99 -3.75
C ASN A 560 -16.21 26.26 -3.47
N ILE A 561 -16.18 24.91 -3.54
CA ILE A 561 -17.34 24.06 -3.28
C ILE A 561 -17.18 23.46 -1.87
N SER A 562 -18.20 23.66 -1.03
CA SER A 562 -18.27 22.96 0.27
C SER A 562 -18.68 21.52 0.04
N GLU A 563 -17.95 20.57 0.64
CA GLU A 563 -18.30 19.15 0.56
C GLU A 563 -19.70 18.87 1.13
N ALA A 564 -20.12 19.58 2.17
CA ALA A 564 -21.44 19.48 2.76
C ALA A 564 -22.58 19.90 1.80
N SER A 565 -22.26 20.60 0.69
CA SER A 565 -23.22 20.95 -0.36
C SER A 565 -23.44 19.85 -1.40
N LEU A 566 -22.63 18.79 -1.36
CA LEU A 566 -22.73 17.66 -2.29
C LEU A 566 -23.63 16.57 -1.73
N PRO A 567 -24.24 15.74 -2.60
CA PRO A 567 -24.98 14.58 -2.14
C PRO A 567 -24.09 13.66 -1.28
N ALA A 568 -24.62 13.19 -0.14
CA ALA A 568 -23.92 12.21 0.66
C ALA A 568 -23.79 10.88 -0.10
N LEU A 569 -22.67 10.20 0.07
CA LEU A 569 -22.52 8.83 -0.43
C LEU A 569 -23.49 7.92 0.34
N PRO A 570 -24.28 7.07 -0.35
CA PRO A 570 -25.09 6.08 0.31
C PRO A 570 -24.26 5.14 1.17
N GLU A 571 -24.82 4.69 2.30
CA GLU A 571 -24.21 3.65 3.12
C GLU A 571 -24.05 2.35 2.33
N PHE A 572 -22.94 1.66 2.57
CA PHE A 572 -22.62 0.38 1.97
C PHE A 572 -21.96 -0.53 3.02
N ASP A 573 -22.55 -1.71 3.20
CA ASP A 573 -22.00 -2.74 4.09
C ASP A 573 -20.93 -3.54 3.35
N GLY A 574 -19.74 -2.97 3.21
CA GLY A 574 -18.60 -3.53 2.51
C GLY A 574 -17.47 -2.51 2.37
N ASP A 575 -16.41 -2.90 1.70
CA ASP A 575 -15.26 -2.01 1.43
C ASP A 575 -15.62 -0.99 0.34
N ALA A 576 -16.14 0.16 0.77
CA ALA A 576 -16.52 1.24 -0.14
C ALA A 576 -15.29 1.85 -0.83
N GLU A 577 -14.16 1.95 -0.15
CA GLU A 577 -12.93 2.54 -0.70
C GLU A 577 -12.42 1.71 -1.88
N LEU A 578 -12.30 0.41 -1.70
CA LEU A 578 -11.93 -0.52 -2.77
C LEU A 578 -12.93 -0.47 -3.94
N MET A 579 -14.24 -0.43 -3.64
CA MET A 579 -15.26 -0.38 -4.71
C MET A 579 -15.18 0.92 -5.51
N LEU A 580 -14.92 2.05 -4.89
CA LEU A 580 -14.80 3.35 -5.55
C LEU A 580 -13.48 3.46 -6.32
N TYR A 581 -12.39 2.90 -5.79
CA TYR A 581 -11.12 2.76 -6.52
C TYR A 581 -11.31 1.93 -7.82
N GLU A 582 -11.95 0.77 -7.73
CA GLU A 582 -12.22 -0.09 -8.88
C GLU A 582 -13.25 0.54 -9.85
N ALA A 583 -14.21 1.33 -9.34
CA ALA A 583 -15.14 2.09 -10.19
C ALA A 583 -14.38 3.11 -11.06
N MET A 584 -13.39 3.80 -10.50
CA MET A 584 -12.52 4.71 -11.26
C MET A 584 -11.76 3.98 -12.36
N ASN A 585 -11.27 2.76 -12.11
CA ASN A 585 -10.60 1.95 -13.12
C ASN A 585 -11.51 1.59 -14.32
N LEU A 586 -12.83 1.60 -14.13
CA LEU A 586 -13.83 1.33 -15.17
C LEU A 586 -14.38 2.58 -15.86
N ALA A 587 -14.03 3.79 -15.42
CA ALA A 587 -14.53 5.06 -15.97
C ALA A 587 -13.78 5.45 -17.26
N ASP A 588 -13.89 4.62 -18.29
CA ASP A 588 -13.13 4.69 -19.55
C ASP A 588 -13.86 5.45 -20.70
N GLY A 589 -15.03 6.01 -20.40
CA GLY A 589 -15.87 6.67 -21.41
C GLY A 589 -16.61 5.70 -22.34
N LYS A 590 -16.75 4.43 -21.96
CA LYS A 590 -17.49 3.39 -22.72
C LYS A 590 -18.54 2.69 -21.88
N ARG A 591 -18.30 2.54 -20.59
CA ARG A 591 -19.17 1.85 -19.64
C ARG A 591 -20.12 2.83 -18.98
N SER A 592 -21.40 2.49 -18.93
CA SER A 592 -22.38 3.26 -18.16
C SER A 592 -22.25 3.01 -16.66
N ILE A 593 -22.85 3.87 -15.85
CA ILE A 593 -22.96 3.68 -14.39
C ILE A 593 -23.52 2.30 -14.06
N THR A 594 -24.58 1.88 -14.78
CA THR A 594 -25.16 0.53 -14.59
C THR A 594 -24.15 -0.57 -14.94
N ASP A 595 -23.39 -0.43 -16.03
CA ASP A 595 -22.37 -1.43 -16.41
C ASP A 595 -21.28 -1.52 -15.35
N ILE A 596 -20.77 -0.38 -14.85
CA ILE A 596 -19.75 -0.32 -13.79
C ILE A 596 -20.27 -1.01 -12.54
N ARG A 597 -21.48 -0.66 -12.07
CA ARG A 597 -22.11 -1.29 -10.92
C ARG A 597 -22.27 -2.80 -11.10
N ASP A 598 -22.73 -3.26 -12.26
CA ASP A 598 -22.95 -4.68 -12.54
C ASP A 598 -21.64 -5.48 -12.56
N ILE A 599 -20.58 -4.92 -13.16
CA ILE A 599 -19.25 -5.51 -13.16
C ILE A 599 -18.74 -5.68 -11.73
N LEU A 600 -18.77 -4.62 -10.93
CA LEU A 600 -18.28 -4.66 -9.55
C LEU A 600 -19.13 -5.59 -8.67
N SER A 601 -20.45 -5.56 -8.82
CA SER A 601 -21.35 -6.48 -8.09
C SER A 601 -21.07 -7.95 -8.41
N GLY A 602 -20.73 -8.26 -9.66
CA GLY A 602 -20.43 -9.63 -10.06
C GLY A 602 -19.04 -10.12 -9.62
N ARG A 603 -18.09 -9.20 -9.49
CA ARG A 603 -16.69 -9.52 -9.13
C ARG A 603 -16.44 -9.53 -7.63
N TYR A 604 -17.11 -8.70 -6.88
CA TYR A 604 -16.94 -8.54 -5.43
C TYR A 604 -18.23 -8.91 -4.67
N ALA A 605 -19.08 -7.93 -4.42
CA ALA A 605 -20.33 -8.07 -3.65
C ALA A 605 -21.41 -7.17 -4.26
N PRO A 606 -22.69 -7.47 -4.02
CA PRO A 606 -23.80 -6.64 -4.49
C PRO A 606 -23.61 -5.16 -4.13
N LEU A 607 -23.56 -4.29 -5.15
CA LEU A 607 -23.27 -2.87 -5.01
C LEU A 607 -24.50 -2.04 -5.34
N PRO A 608 -24.92 -1.08 -4.47
CA PRO A 608 -26.00 -0.17 -4.79
C PRO A 608 -25.67 0.72 -5.99
N GLN A 609 -26.56 0.80 -6.98
CA GLN A 609 -26.33 1.68 -8.14
C GLN A 609 -26.19 3.15 -7.72
N ALA A 610 -26.92 3.57 -6.69
CA ALA A 610 -26.86 4.93 -6.16
C ALA A 610 -25.47 5.29 -5.64
N LEU A 611 -24.70 4.34 -5.06
CA LEU A 611 -23.34 4.60 -4.59
C LEU A 611 -22.43 5.01 -5.76
N VAL A 612 -22.46 4.23 -6.85
CA VAL A 612 -21.64 4.51 -8.04
C VAL A 612 -22.09 5.82 -8.72
N ALA A 613 -23.41 6.03 -8.83
CA ALA A 613 -23.99 7.22 -9.45
C ALA A 613 -23.60 8.50 -8.69
N VAL A 614 -23.83 8.54 -7.39
CA VAL A 614 -23.50 9.70 -6.54
C VAL A 614 -21.99 9.95 -6.51
N TYR A 615 -21.18 8.91 -6.45
CA TYR A 615 -19.73 9.06 -6.50
C TYR A 615 -19.29 9.80 -7.77
N PHE A 616 -19.70 9.34 -8.95
CA PHE A 616 -19.33 10.00 -10.19
C PHE A 616 -19.97 11.39 -10.36
N GLU A 617 -21.15 11.63 -9.81
CA GLU A 617 -21.75 12.97 -9.75
C GLU A 617 -20.87 13.95 -8.95
N ARG A 618 -20.37 13.53 -7.78
CA ARG A 618 -19.44 14.32 -6.97
C ARG A 618 -18.16 14.64 -7.75
N LEU A 619 -17.56 13.64 -8.38
CA LEU A 619 -16.32 13.80 -9.16
C LEU A 619 -16.53 14.69 -10.41
N ALA A 620 -17.69 14.56 -11.07
CA ALA A 620 -18.02 15.38 -12.22
C ALA A 620 -18.21 16.86 -11.83
N ARG A 621 -18.69 17.13 -10.62
CA ARG A 621 -18.89 18.49 -10.11
C ARG A 621 -17.60 19.30 -10.03
N VAL A 622 -16.46 18.63 -9.85
CA VAL A 622 -15.13 19.23 -9.73
C VAL A 622 -14.22 18.91 -10.92
N GLY A 623 -14.74 18.32 -11.98
CA GLY A 623 -14.01 18.09 -13.24
C GLY A 623 -13.02 16.92 -13.22
N ILE A 624 -13.01 16.08 -12.18
CA ILE A 624 -12.20 14.85 -12.12
C ILE A 624 -12.68 13.84 -13.17
N VAL A 625 -13.98 13.75 -13.37
CA VAL A 625 -14.59 13.02 -14.49
C VAL A 625 -15.51 13.95 -15.28
N ARG A 626 -15.79 13.56 -16.53
CA ARG A 626 -16.82 14.18 -17.37
C ARG A 626 -17.80 13.13 -17.88
N TRP A 627 -19.02 13.55 -18.12
CA TRP A 627 -20.00 12.71 -18.79
C TRP A 627 -19.77 12.72 -20.31
N LYS A 628 -19.84 11.57 -20.93
CA LYS A 628 -19.71 11.40 -22.38
C LYS A 628 -21.07 11.21 -23.05
#